data_abd73c558d6bd02c47f7bd394ca98257
#
_entry.id   abd73c558d6bd02c47f7bd394ca98257
#
_cell.length_a   1.000
_cell.length_b   1.000
_cell.length_c   1.000
_cell.angle_alpha   90.00
_cell.angle_beta   90.00
_cell.angle_gamma   90.00
#
_symmetry.space_group_name_H-M   'P 1'
#
loop_
_entity.id
_entity.type
_entity.pdbx_description
1 polymer ?
#
loop_
_entity_poly.entity_id
_entity_poly.type
_entity_poly.pdbx_seq_one_letter_code
_entity_poly.pdbx_strand_id
1 'polypeptide(L)'
;MSARGIGGSGSSGDGSSNGGGIGGRGNDGGNVGTRGIGGRGNDGGNVGTRGIGGRGNDGGGGAPKASAAPLGVATNRDQGLLIGVGVGPGDPELMTLKAVRALENADVVAHFAKAGNPSNARATAARYLKAGTREIQLLYPVTTEHPTSEAAYRTAIDRFFDDSAAQLAQDLEAGRTVAVLSEGDPLFFGSYMHIHIRLMSRFRTEVIPGVTAMSGCWSAAGLPIVQGDDVLTVLPGTLDQETLIQRLQQNEPTVIMKLGRNLPKVRRALIESGRLEQAIYVERGTMHNERLMPLPEKTDDSAPYFAIVLVTNRWWQT
;
A
#
# COMPACT_ATOMS: atom_id res chain seq x y z
N MET A 1 27.35 -24.00 -55.22
CA MET A 1 28.80 -24.09 -55.29
C MET A 1 29.30 -23.99 -53.88
N SER A 2 29.59 -25.13 -53.35
CA SER A 2 30.87 -25.70 -52.92
C SER A 2 31.36 -25.03 -51.68
N ALA A 3 31.31 -25.63 -50.55
CA ALA A 3 31.74 -26.93 -50.00
C ALA A 3 33.12 -26.83 -49.35
N ARG A 4 33.20 -27.48 -48.20
CA ARG A 4 34.33 -28.10 -47.50
C ARG A 4 35.04 -27.19 -46.50
N GLY A 5 35.34 -27.57 -45.27
CA GLY A 5 35.29 -28.88 -44.65
C GLY A 5 36.54 -29.11 -43.83
N ILE A 6 36.40 -29.88 -42.75
CA ILE A 6 37.42 -30.76 -42.14
C ILE A 6 38.45 -30.02 -41.26
N GLY A 7 38.74 -30.37 -40.05
CA GLY A 7 38.63 -31.52 -39.16
C GLY A 7 39.78 -31.50 -38.22
N GLY A 8 39.64 -32.13 -37.14
CA GLY A 8 40.43 -33.19 -36.62
C GLY A 8 40.97 -32.90 -35.22
N SER A 9 40.50 -33.70 -34.32
CA SER A 9 41.21 -34.69 -33.48
C SER A 9 42.28 -34.09 -32.55
N GLY A 10 42.38 -34.35 -31.30
CA GLY A 10 42.05 -35.50 -30.48
C GLY A 10 43.15 -35.65 -29.45
N SER A 11 42.85 -36.39 -28.43
CA SER A 11 43.65 -37.10 -27.43
C SER A 11 43.63 -36.47 -26.03
N SER A 12 42.91 -37.06 -25.11
CA SER A 12 43.18 -38.19 -24.22
C SER A 12 44.51 -38.08 -23.45
N GLY A 13 44.41 -38.06 -22.15
CA GLY A 13 45.46 -38.22 -21.18
C GLY A 13 44.91 -38.53 -19.78
N ASP A 14 44.87 -39.79 -19.48
CA ASP A 14 44.59 -40.39 -18.17
C ASP A 14 45.70 -40.11 -17.16
N GLY A 15 45.35 -40.31 -15.88
CA GLY A 15 46.32 -40.43 -14.80
C GLY A 15 45.70 -40.06 -13.47
N SER A 16 44.91 -40.88 -12.84
CA SER A 16 45.27 -41.96 -11.89
C SER A 16 45.99 -41.46 -10.64
N SER A 17 45.27 -41.46 -9.56
CA SER A 17 45.28 -42.33 -8.36
C SER A 17 46.10 -41.86 -7.13
N ASN A 18 45.53 -42.21 -6.03
CA ASN A 18 46.01 -42.49 -4.66
C ASN A 18 45.86 -41.33 -3.69
N GLY A 19 45.26 -41.48 -2.54
CA GLY A 19 45.05 -42.69 -1.73
C GLY A 19 45.52 -42.41 -0.31
N GLY A 20 44.73 -42.77 0.65
CA GLY A 20 45.13 -42.85 2.05
C GLY A 20 44.77 -41.59 2.87
N GLY A 21 44.15 -41.71 4.00
CA GLY A 21 43.90 -42.76 4.91
C GLY A 21 43.57 -42.17 6.26
N ILE A 22 42.49 -42.62 6.83
CA ILE A 22 42.28 -43.07 8.24
C ILE A 22 43.00 -42.30 9.35
N GLY A 23 42.18 -41.84 10.30
CA GLY A 23 42.56 -41.46 11.67
C GLY A 23 41.51 -40.57 12.28
N GLY A 24 40.69 -40.98 12.96
CA GLY A 24 40.10 -41.55 14.08
C GLY A 24 40.54 -40.85 15.40
N ARG A 25 39.51 -40.51 16.20
CA ARG A 25 39.49 -40.23 17.64
C ARG A 25 39.54 -38.77 18.05
N GLY A 26 38.55 -38.48 18.90
CA GLY A 26 38.62 -37.45 19.89
C GLY A 26 37.24 -36.86 20.23
N ASN A 27 36.52 -37.61 21.04
CA ASN A 27 35.34 -37.18 21.78
C ASN A 27 35.85 -36.32 22.93
N ASP A 28 35.53 -35.03 23.00
CA ASP A 28 35.59 -34.31 24.26
C ASP A 28 34.43 -33.31 24.32
N GLY A 29 33.58 -33.58 25.28
CA GLY A 29 32.43 -32.76 25.63
C GLY A 29 32.85 -31.42 26.20
N GLY A 30 32.48 -30.36 25.53
CA GLY A 30 32.50 -29.00 26.00
C GLY A 30 31.09 -28.51 26.28
N ASN A 31 30.70 -28.62 27.53
CA ASN A 31 29.46 -28.08 28.08
C ASN A 31 29.53 -26.54 28.04
N VAL A 32 28.82 -25.91 27.09
CA VAL A 32 28.69 -24.44 27.10
C VAL A 32 27.42 -24.10 27.85
N GLY A 33 27.60 -23.65 29.08
CA GLY A 33 26.54 -23.22 29.97
C GLY A 33 25.73 -22.03 29.36
N THR A 34 24.46 -22.24 29.27
CA THR A 34 23.46 -21.18 29.09
C THR A 34 23.45 -20.30 30.35
N ARG A 35 23.93 -19.06 30.22
CA ARG A 35 23.72 -18.05 31.26
C ARG A 35 22.26 -17.62 31.21
N GLY A 36 21.47 -18.11 32.14
CA GLY A 36 20.17 -17.60 32.49
C GLY A 36 20.28 -16.18 33.00
N ILE A 37 19.57 -15.26 32.43
CA ILE A 37 19.38 -13.90 32.94
C ILE A 37 18.38 -14.01 34.09
N GLY A 38 18.86 -13.89 35.32
CA GLY A 38 18.04 -13.92 36.52
C GLY A 38 17.11 -12.72 36.58
N GLY A 39 15.80 -12.98 36.60
CA GLY A 39 14.81 -12.00 37.01
C GLY A 39 14.97 -11.65 38.45
N ARG A 40 15.13 -10.37 38.76
CA ARG A 40 15.05 -9.87 40.13
C ARG A 40 13.61 -9.80 40.57
N GLY A 41 13.27 -10.57 41.57
CA GLY A 41 12.02 -10.46 42.28
C GLY A 41 11.90 -9.08 42.94
N ASN A 42 10.73 -8.52 42.85
CA ASN A 42 10.39 -7.27 43.54
C ASN A 42 9.67 -7.65 44.84
N ASP A 43 10.40 -7.47 45.93
CA ASP A 43 9.85 -7.68 47.29
C ASP A 43 8.84 -6.58 47.59
N GLY A 44 7.66 -7.00 48.03
CA GLY A 44 6.59 -6.15 48.47
C GLY A 44 6.94 -5.35 49.73
N GLY A 45 7.02 -4.04 49.58
CA GLY A 45 7.03 -3.08 50.69
C GLY A 45 5.65 -2.48 50.88
N ASN A 46 4.98 -2.94 51.92
CA ASN A 46 3.74 -2.37 52.44
C ASN A 46 4.07 -1.04 53.13
N VAL A 47 3.62 0.09 52.56
CA VAL A 47 3.69 1.41 53.25
C VAL A 47 2.28 1.90 53.51
N GLY A 48 2.02 2.02 54.81
CA GLY A 48 0.74 2.36 55.38
C GLY A 48 0.17 3.73 54.94
N THR A 49 -1.09 3.72 54.73
CA THR A 49 -1.96 4.88 54.57
C THR A 49 -2.05 5.70 55.85
N ARG A 50 -1.57 6.93 55.83
CA ARG A 50 -2.00 7.98 56.80
C ARG A 50 -3.01 8.86 56.09
N GLY A 51 -4.26 8.78 56.56
CA GLY A 51 -5.33 9.70 56.20
C GLY A 51 -5.04 11.12 56.68
N ILE A 52 -5.20 12.07 55.81
CA ILE A 52 -5.34 13.47 56.18
C ILE A 52 -6.74 13.90 55.68
N GLY A 53 -7.64 14.16 56.60
CA GLY A 53 -8.93 14.77 56.32
C GLY A 53 -8.74 16.23 55.93
N GLY A 54 -9.39 16.65 54.86
CA GLY A 54 -9.44 18.02 54.36
C GLY A 54 -10.78 18.31 53.69
N ARG A 55 -11.56 19.00 54.36
CA ARG A 55 -12.77 19.80 54.12
C ARG A 55 -13.17 19.99 52.65
N GLY A 56 -14.48 19.79 52.43
CA GLY A 56 -15.21 20.08 51.22
C GLY A 56 -15.02 21.52 50.76
N ASN A 57 -15.06 21.69 49.48
CA ASN A 57 -15.42 22.94 48.84
C ASN A 57 -16.35 22.62 47.65
N ASP A 58 -17.61 22.93 47.87
CA ASP A 58 -18.64 22.94 46.84
C ASP A 58 -18.38 24.12 45.93
N GLY A 59 -18.04 23.86 44.67
CA GLY A 59 -17.83 24.86 43.66
C GLY A 59 -18.06 24.28 42.27
N GLY A 60 -19.30 24.41 41.79
CA GLY A 60 -19.76 23.95 40.49
C GLY A 60 -18.94 24.54 39.32
N GLY A 61 -18.76 23.78 38.31
CA GLY A 61 -18.11 24.15 37.05
C GLY A 61 -17.66 22.92 36.29
N GLY A 62 -18.55 21.94 36.11
CA GLY A 62 -18.27 20.83 35.21
C GLY A 62 -18.24 21.32 33.77
N ALA A 63 -17.04 21.53 33.22
CA ALA A 63 -16.90 21.59 31.77
C ALA A 63 -17.50 20.30 31.19
N PRO A 64 -18.33 20.36 30.14
CA PRO A 64 -18.85 19.15 29.53
C PRO A 64 -17.68 18.34 29.00
N LYS A 65 -17.48 17.13 29.50
CA LYS A 65 -16.70 16.11 28.82
C LYS A 65 -17.31 15.99 27.44
N ALA A 66 -16.61 16.46 26.43
CA ALA A 66 -16.94 16.16 25.06
C ALA A 66 -16.89 14.63 24.94
N SER A 67 -18.03 13.99 25.11
CA SER A 67 -18.26 12.64 24.63
C SER A 67 -18.05 12.72 23.14
N ALA A 68 -16.95 12.17 22.66
CA ALA A 68 -16.82 11.88 21.24
C ALA A 68 -18.00 10.97 20.90
N ALA A 69 -19.04 11.56 20.32
CA ALA A 69 -20.12 10.80 19.75
C ALA A 69 -19.47 9.80 18.76
N PRO A 70 -19.85 8.51 18.80
CA PRO A 70 -19.43 7.61 17.77
C PRO A 70 -19.87 8.23 16.44
N LEU A 71 -18.97 8.20 15.43
CA LEU A 71 -19.20 8.65 14.05
C LEU A 71 -20.24 7.72 13.39
N GLY A 72 -21.41 7.62 13.97
CA GLY A 72 -22.55 6.84 13.51
C GLY A 72 -23.80 7.70 13.61
N VAL A 73 -24.14 8.34 12.50
CA VAL A 73 -25.49 8.87 12.30
C VAL A 73 -26.44 7.68 12.50
N ALA A 74 -27.49 7.86 13.31
CA ALA A 74 -28.58 6.90 13.41
C ALA A 74 -29.28 6.83 12.03
N THR A 75 -28.77 5.94 11.18
CA THR A 75 -29.28 5.75 9.83
C THR A 75 -30.52 4.86 9.92
N ASN A 76 -31.60 5.31 9.31
CA ASN A 76 -32.81 4.52 9.13
C ASN A 76 -32.42 3.18 8.46
N ARG A 77 -32.92 2.06 9.00
CA ARG A 77 -32.62 0.71 8.46
C ARG A 77 -33.10 0.50 7.02
N ASP A 78 -34.01 1.36 6.57
CA ASP A 78 -34.57 1.33 5.21
C ASP A 78 -33.69 2.05 4.18
N GLN A 79 -32.60 2.71 4.59
CA GLN A 79 -31.63 3.32 3.69
C GLN A 79 -30.62 2.31 3.21
N GLY A 80 -30.16 2.48 1.96
CA GLY A 80 -29.14 1.65 1.34
C GLY A 80 -27.78 1.72 2.05
N LEU A 81 -26.89 0.83 1.66
CA LEU A 81 -25.53 0.70 2.20
C LEU A 81 -24.50 1.06 1.14
N LEU A 82 -23.64 2.05 1.43
CA LEU A 82 -22.47 2.37 0.64
C LEU A 82 -21.25 1.58 1.14
N ILE A 83 -20.62 0.81 0.27
CA ILE A 83 -19.43 0.02 0.61
C ILE A 83 -18.25 0.49 -0.25
N GLY A 84 -17.19 1.00 0.39
CA GLY A 84 -15.89 1.17 -0.26
C GLY A 84 -15.14 -0.16 -0.27
N VAL A 85 -14.82 -0.67 -1.44
CA VAL A 85 -14.21 -2.00 -1.60
C VAL A 85 -12.79 -1.88 -2.13
N GLY A 86 -11.79 -2.21 -1.30
CA GLY A 86 -10.41 -2.34 -1.73
C GLY A 86 -10.22 -3.62 -2.53
N VAL A 87 -9.81 -3.47 -3.79
CA VAL A 87 -9.59 -4.63 -4.68
C VAL A 87 -8.12 -5.10 -4.70
N GLY A 88 -7.27 -4.51 -3.87
CA GLY A 88 -5.87 -4.88 -3.83
C GLY A 88 -5.01 -4.25 -4.95
N PRO A 89 -3.73 -4.63 -5.04
CA PRO A 89 -2.73 -3.96 -5.87
C PRO A 89 -2.78 -4.35 -7.36
N GLY A 90 -3.56 -5.37 -7.73
CA GLY A 90 -3.70 -5.78 -9.13
C GLY A 90 -3.88 -7.26 -9.35
N ASP A 91 -3.28 -8.13 -8.52
CA ASP A 91 -3.59 -9.55 -8.51
C ASP A 91 -4.98 -9.78 -7.88
N PRO A 92 -5.94 -10.37 -8.60
CA PRO A 92 -7.25 -10.70 -8.04
C PRO A 92 -7.21 -11.63 -6.82
N GLU A 93 -6.17 -12.43 -6.64
CA GLU A 93 -6.02 -13.32 -5.48
C GLU A 93 -5.61 -12.58 -4.20
N LEU A 94 -5.19 -11.32 -4.32
CA LEU A 94 -4.93 -10.44 -3.19
C LEU A 94 -6.17 -9.65 -2.73
N MET A 95 -7.33 -9.91 -3.31
CA MET A 95 -8.59 -9.41 -2.77
C MET A 95 -8.94 -10.14 -1.47
N THR A 96 -9.44 -9.39 -0.50
CA THR A 96 -9.89 -9.99 0.75
C THR A 96 -11.19 -10.79 0.54
N LEU A 97 -11.38 -11.87 1.28
CA LEU A 97 -12.64 -12.63 1.26
C LEU A 97 -13.85 -11.75 1.57
N LYS A 98 -13.67 -10.71 2.40
CA LYS A 98 -14.74 -9.76 2.70
C LYS A 98 -15.09 -8.89 1.49
N ALA A 99 -14.09 -8.48 0.71
CA ALA A 99 -14.31 -7.75 -0.53
C ALA A 99 -15.07 -8.60 -1.56
N VAL A 100 -14.69 -9.86 -1.75
CA VAL A 100 -15.40 -10.79 -2.63
C VAL A 100 -16.86 -10.94 -2.23
N ARG A 101 -17.14 -11.21 -0.95
CA ARG A 101 -18.54 -11.34 -0.45
C ARG A 101 -19.35 -10.06 -0.62
N ALA A 102 -18.72 -8.89 -0.48
CA ALA A 102 -19.41 -7.62 -0.71
C ALA A 102 -19.83 -7.45 -2.16
N LEU A 103 -18.97 -7.85 -3.11
CA LEU A 103 -19.30 -7.81 -4.54
C LEU A 103 -20.41 -8.80 -4.92
N GLU A 104 -20.41 -9.99 -4.34
CA GLU A 104 -21.45 -11.00 -4.54
C GLU A 104 -22.84 -10.53 -4.06
N ASN A 105 -22.87 -9.66 -3.04
CA ASN A 105 -24.11 -9.17 -2.42
C ASN A 105 -24.48 -7.73 -2.81
N ALA A 106 -23.67 -7.06 -3.63
CA ALA A 106 -23.98 -5.72 -4.09
C ALA A 106 -25.06 -5.70 -5.17
N ASP A 107 -26.01 -4.76 -5.04
CA ASP A 107 -27.02 -4.49 -6.07
C ASP A 107 -26.41 -3.68 -7.22
N VAL A 108 -25.46 -2.81 -6.88
CA VAL A 108 -24.77 -1.91 -7.81
C VAL A 108 -23.28 -1.93 -7.52
N VAL A 109 -22.47 -2.03 -8.57
CA VAL A 109 -21.02 -1.88 -8.49
C VAL A 109 -20.61 -0.63 -9.27
N ALA A 110 -19.96 0.31 -8.56
CA ALA A 110 -19.43 1.53 -9.17
C ALA A 110 -17.90 1.49 -9.23
N HIS A 111 -17.31 2.05 -10.28
CA HIS A 111 -15.87 2.11 -10.45
C HIS A 111 -15.45 3.35 -11.23
N PHE A 112 -14.28 3.86 -10.88
CA PHE A 112 -13.69 5.02 -11.55
C PHE A 112 -12.96 4.60 -12.83
N ALA A 113 -13.02 5.45 -13.85
CA ALA A 113 -12.27 5.27 -15.09
C ALA A 113 -11.96 6.62 -15.76
N LYS A 114 -10.96 6.62 -16.63
CA LYS A 114 -10.75 7.70 -17.60
C LYS A 114 -11.58 7.42 -18.85
N ALA A 115 -12.06 8.46 -19.51
CA ALA A 115 -12.74 8.30 -20.78
C ALA A 115 -11.88 7.51 -21.78
N GLY A 116 -12.46 6.49 -22.41
CA GLY A 116 -11.77 5.63 -23.38
C GLY A 116 -10.82 4.56 -22.78
N ASN A 117 -10.66 4.51 -21.44
CA ASN A 117 -9.81 3.50 -20.80
C ASN A 117 -10.64 2.57 -19.88
N PRO A 118 -10.28 1.28 -19.79
CA PRO A 118 -10.89 0.39 -18.83
C PRO A 118 -10.53 0.80 -17.39
N SER A 119 -11.40 0.51 -16.45
CA SER A 119 -11.11 0.66 -15.02
C SER A 119 -10.23 -0.50 -14.55
N ASN A 120 -9.08 -0.20 -13.96
CA ASN A 120 -8.19 -1.21 -13.41
C ASN A 120 -8.82 -1.92 -12.20
N ALA A 121 -9.49 -1.17 -11.31
CA ALA A 121 -10.20 -1.76 -10.18
C ALA A 121 -11.28 -2.75 -10.64
N ARG A 122 -12.04 -2.39 -11.68
CA ARG A 122 -13.04 -3.27 -12.28
C ARG A 122 -12.39 -4.49 -12.94
N ALA A 123 -11.27 -4.33 -13.61
CA ALA A 123 -10.54 -5.44 -14.22
C ALA A 123 -10.02 -6.45 -13.17
N THR A 124 -9.47 -5.95 -12.07
CA THR A 124 -9.02 -6.78 -10.94
C THR A 124 -10.19 -7.56 -10.32
N ALA A 125 -11.34 -6.92 -10.13
CA ALA A 125 -12.52 -7.54 -9.52
C ALA A 125 -13.34 -8.43 -10.49
N ALA A 126 -13.02 -8.43 -11.78
CA ALA A 126 -13.89 -8.96 -12.86
C ALA A 126 -14.43 -10.38 -12.60
N ARG A 127 -13.58 -11.29 -12.10
CA ARG A 127 -13.98 -12.70 -11.85
C ARG A 127 -14.91 -12.89 -10.65
N TYR A 128 -15.04 -11.87 -9.81
CA TYR A 128 -15.89 -11.90 -8.62
C TYR A 128 -17.18 -11.10 -8.79
N LEU A 129 -17.37 -10.44 -9.93
CA LEU A 129 -18.59 -9.73 -10.21
C LEU A 129 -19.67 -10.74 -10.60
N LYS A 130 -20.84 -10.63 -9.97
CA LYS A 130 -22.00 -11.47 -10.28
C LYS A 130 -22.56 -11.09 -11.65
N ALA A 131 -22.90 -12.08 -12.45
CA ALA A 131 -23.54 -11.85 -13.75
C ALA A 131 -24.85 -11.07 -13.59
N GLY A 132 -25.00 -10.00 -14.38
CA GLY A 132 -26.18 -9.14 -14.34
C GLY A 132 -26.18 -8.07 -13.24
N THR A 133 -25.13 -7.96 -12.43
CA THR A 133 -24.97 -6.83 -11.50
C THR A 133 -24.95 -5.52 -12.31
N ARG A 134 -25.72 -4.53 -11.84
CA ARG A 134 -25.71 -3.20 -12.45
C ARG A 134 -24.37 -2.53 -12.19
N GLU A 135 -23.67 -2.12 -13.24
CA GLU A 135 -22.42 -1.41 -13.15
C GLU A 135 -22.59 0.09 -13.44
N ILE A 136 -21.91 0.95 -12.66
CA ILE A 136 -21.85 2.41 -12.87
C ILE A 136 -20.39 2.79 -13.07
N GLN A 137 -20.10 3.35 -14.23
CA GLN A 137 -18.78 3.89 -14.54
C GLN A 137 -18.74 5.39 -14.22
N LEU A 138 -17.90 5.78 -13.25
CA LEU A 138 -17.65 7.17 -12.86
C LEU A 138 -16.48 7.70 -13.69
N LEU A 139 -16.76 8.52 -14.70
CA LEU A 139 -15.78 8.99 -15.67
C LEU A 139 -15.16 10.33 -15.26
N TYR A 140 -13.86 10.35 -15.05
CA TYR A 140 -13.12 11.59 -14.79
C TYR A 140 -13.24 12.56 -15.96
N PRO A 141 -13.66 13.81 -15.74
CA PRO A 141 -13.83 14.82 -16.78
C PRO A 141 -12.50 15.34 -17.31
N VAL A 142 -11.48 15.33 -16.45
CA VAL A 142 -10.13 15.79 -16.73
C VAL A 142 -9.12 14.85 -16.10
N THR A 143 -7.95 14.74 -16.70
CA THR A 143 -6.85 13.98 -16.15
C THR A 143 -5.63 14.90 -15.99
N THR A 144 -4.70 14.52 -15.12
CA THR A 144 -3.45 15.27 -14.89
C THR A 144 -2.54 15.32 -16.12
N GLU A 145 -2.90 14.64 -17.20
CA GLU A 145 -2.15 14.59 -18.46
C GLU A 145 -2.38 15.83 -19.33
N HIS A 146 -3.48 16.56 -19.11
CA HIS A 146 -3.78 17.79 -19.86
C HIS A 146 -3.37 19.04 -19.07
N PRO A 147 -2.71 20.02 -19.70
CA PRO A 147 -2.36 21.28 -19.06
C PRO A 147 -3.63 22.10 -18.78
N THR A 148 -4.07 22.04 -17.55
CA THR A 148 -5.18 22.87 -17.04
C THR A 148 -4.63 23.67 -15.86
N SER A 149 -5.11 24.89 -15.64
CA SER A 149 -4.74 25.61 -14.42
C SER A 149 -5.13 24.78 -13.20
N GLU A 150 -4.35 24.84 -12.15
CA GLU A 150 -4.59 24.06 -10.93
C GLU A 150 -5.99 24.35 -10.35
N ALA A 151 -6.43 25.60 -10.40
CA ALA A 151 -7.76 26.01 -9.93
C ALA A 151 -8.88 25.41 -10.79
N ALA A 152 -8.76 25.44 -12.12
CA ALA A 152 -9.74 24.84 -13.02
C ALA A 152 -9.79 23.31 -12.86
N TYR A 153 -8.64 22.68 -12.68
CA TYR A 153 -8.57 21.25 -12.41
C TYR A 153 -9.29 20.89 -11.10
N ARG A 154 -9.00 21.60 -10.00
CA ARG A 154 -9.65 21.36 -8.71
C ARG A 154 -11.17 21.52 -8.81
N THR A 155 -11.65 22.60 -9.42
CA THR A 155 -13.08 22.85 -9.59
C THR A 155 -13.75 21.72 -10.39
N ALA A 156 -13.14 21.26 -11.48
CA ALA A 156 -13.69 20.18 -12.31
C ALA A 156 -13.75 18.84 -11.55
N ILE A 157 -12.72 18.54 -10.75
CA ILE A 157 -12.65 17.32 -9.95
C ILE A 157 -13.64 17.38 -8.78
N ASP A 158 -13.79 18.49 -8.09
CA ASP A 158 -14.77 18.63 -7.00
C ASP A 158 -16.19 18.44 -7.52
N ARG A 159 -16.53 19.10 -8.63
CA ARG A 159 -17.83 18.89 -9.29
C ARG A 159 -18.06 17.44 -9.71
N PHE A 160 -17.05 16.79 -10.28
CA PHE A 160 -17.14 15.39 -10.64
C PHE A 160 -17.49 14.50 -9.44
N PHE A 161 -16.89 14.72 -8.28
CA PHE A 161 -17.21 13.96 -7.08
C PHE A 161 -18.59 14.30 -6.52
N ASP A 162 -19.04 15.57 -6.64
CA ASP A 162 -20.41 15.95 -6.26
C ASP A 162 -21.44 15.25 -7.14
N ASP A 163 -21.27 15.28 -8.46
CA ASP A 163 -22.15 14.64 -9.42
C ASP A 163 -22.15 13.10 -9.24
N SER A 164 -20.98 12.50 -9.02
CA SER A 164 -20.83 11.07 -8.74
C SER A 164 -21.54 10.66 -7.45
N ALA A 165 -21.38 11.45 -6.38
CA ALA A 165 -22.06 11.19 -5.12
C ALA A 165 -23.58 11.32 -5.26
N ALA A 166 -24.07 12.34 -5.99
CA ALA A 166 -25.49 12.50 -6.26
C ALA A 166 -26.07 11.34 -7.09
N GLN A 167 -25.31 10.83 -8.07
CA GLN A 167 -25.71 9.65 -8.83
C GLN A 167 -25.85 8.40 -7.95
N LEU A 168 -24.85 8.12 -7.10
CA LEU A 168 -24.87 6.96 -6.19
C LEU A 168 -25.95 7.10 -5.09
N ALA A 169 -26.23 8.33 -4.67
CA ALA A 169 -27.28 8.60 -3.68
C ALA A 169 -28.67 8.13 -4.13
N GLN A 170 -28.99 8.19 -5.43
CA GLN A 170 -30.25 7.71 -5.96
C GLN A 170 -30.46 6.20 -5.70
N ASP A 171 -29.40 5.41 -5.84
CA ASP A 171 -29.45 3.98 -5.56
C ASP A 171 -29.54 3.70 -4.05
N LEU A 172 -28.82 4.48 -3.24
CA LEU A 172 -28.85 4.38 -1.78
C LEU A 172 -30.22 4.81 -1.22
N GLU A 173 -30.87 5.84 -1.76
CA GLU A 173 -32.23 6.25 -1.39
C GLU A 173 -33.27 5.19 -1.74
N ALA A 174 -33.01 4.40 -2.78
CA ALA A 174 -33.84 3.25 -3.17
C ALA A 174 -33.54 1.99 -2.31
N GLY A 175 -32.78 2.11 -1.23
CA GLY A 175 -32.48 1.02 -0.29
C GLY A 175 -31.41 0.03 -0.80
N ARG A 176 -30.71 0.31 -1.91
CA ARG A 176 -29.75 -0.61 -2.53
C ARG A 176 -28.39 -0.59 -1.85
N THR A 177 -27.69 -1.72 -1.94
CA THR A 177 -26.28 -1.84 -1.57
C THR A 177 -25.41 -1.45 -2.76
N VAL A 178 -24.61 -0.38 -2.62
CA VAL A 178 -23.71 0.15 -3.62
C VAL A 178 -22.26 -0.11 -3.22
N ALA A 179 -21.56 -0.96 -3.97
CA ALA A 179 -20.12 -1.21 -3.79
C ALA A 179 -19.31 -0.31 -4.74
N VAL A 180 -18.39 0.49 -4.20
CA VAL A 180 -17.49 1.33 -5.00
C VAL A 180 -16.09 0.77 -4.94
N LEU A 181 -15.56 0.36 -6.10
CA LEU A 181 -14.24 -0.26 -6.22
C LEU A 181 -13.12 0.78 -6.13
N SER A 182 -12.05 0.41 -5.42
CA SER A 182 -10.80 1.20 -5.34
C SER A 182 -9.59 0.30 -5.51
N GLU A 183 -8.65 0.69 -6.38
CA GLU A 183 -7.33 0.06 -6.43
C GLU A 183 -6.66 0.19 -5.05
N GLY A 184 -5.99 -0.88 -4.59
CA GLY A 184 -5.39 -0.94 -3.26
C GLY A 184 -6.43 -0.83 -2.17
N ASP A 185 -6.33 0.20 -1.34
CA ASP A 185 -7.21 0.50 -0.21
C ASP A 185 -8.07 1.74 -0.48
N PRO A 186 -9.38 1.73 -0.14
CA PRO A 186 -10.31 2.82 -0.44
C PRO A 186 -9.96 4.16 0.22
N LEU A 187 -9.31 4.13 1.39
CA LEU A 187 -8.98 5.33 2.16
C LEU A 187 -7.50 5.73 2.08
N PHE A 188 -6.71 5.03 1.25
CA PHE A 188 -5.30 5.33 1.05
C PHE A 188 -5.04 5.82 -0.39
N PHE A 189 -5.01 7.14 -0.59
CA PHE A 189 -4.91 7.82 -1.89
C PHE A 189 -6.00 7.42 -2.92
N GLY A 190 -7.07 6.76 -2.47
CA GLY A 190 -8.16 6.27 -3.31
C GLY A 190 -9.22 7.34 -3.57
N SER A 191 -9.86 7.29 -4.74
CA SER A 191 -10.94 8.23 -5.10
C SER A 191 -12.21 8.01 -4.30
N TYR A 192 -12.42 6.81 -3.75
CA TYR A 192 -13.57 6.51 -2.91
C TYR A 192 -13.68 7.44 -1.70
N MET A 193 -12.56 7.90 -1.10
CA MET A 193 -12.62 8.79 0.07
C MET A 193 -13.43 10.06 -0.19
N HIS A 194 -13.43 10.57 -1.43
CA HIS A 194 -14.20 11.75 -1.80
C HIS A 194 -15.71 11.46 -1.85
N ILE A 195 -16.11 10.26 -2.27
CA ILE A 195 -17.51 9.79 -2.21
C ILE A 195 -17.91 9.53 -0.76
N HIS A 196 -17.03 8.87 0.01
CA HIS A 196 -17.26 8.57 1.41
C HIS A 196 -17.61 9.82 2.23
N ILE A 197 -16.77 10.86 2.15
CA ILE A 197 -16.96 12.11 2.89
C ILE A 197 -18.29 12.78 2.52
N ARG A 198 -18.74 12.70 1.28
CA ARG A 198 -19.98 13.33 0.80
C ARG A 198 -21.24 12.58 1.23
N LEU A 199 -21.14 11.26 1.43
CA LEU A 199 -22.31 10.41 1.67
C LEU A 199 -22.42 9.86 3.10
N MET A 200 -21.31 9.81 3.86
CA MET A 200 -21.25 9.17 5.18
C MET A 200 -22.20 9.82 6.23
N SER A 201 -22.56 11.08 6.05
CA SER A 201 -23.51 11.77 6.95
C SER A 201 -24.98 11.47 6.63
N ARG A 202 -25.27 10.93 5.44
CA ARG A 202 -26.63 10.67 4.93
C ARG A 202 -26.99 9.20 4.91
N PHE A 203 -26.02 8.32 4.67
CA PHE A 203 -26.23 6.90 4.46
C PHE A 203 -25.35 6.05 5.36
N ARG A 204 -25.73 4.80 5.55
CA ARG A 204 -24.86 3.79 6.16
C ARG A 204 -23.66 3.57 5.25
N THR A 205 -22.47 3.58 5.84
CA THR A 205 -21.22 3.34 5.09
C THR A 205 -20.42 2.22 5.74
N GLU A 206 -19.78 1.43 4.90
CA GLU A 206 -18.78 0.43 5.30
C GLU A 206 -17.54 0.60 4.41
N VAL A 207 -16.37 0.38 4.98
CA VAL A 207 -15.11 0.36 4.23
C VAL A 207 -14.46 -0.99 4.44
N ILE A 208 -14.19 -1.66 3.33
CA ILE A 208 -13.46 -2.92 3.32
C ILE A 208 -12.04 -2.62 2.86
N PRO A 209 -11.04 -2.75 3.75
CA PRO A 209 -9.67 -2.45 3.41
C PRO A 209 -9.15 -3.41 2.33
N GLY A 210 -8.19 -2.94 1.56
CA GLY A 210 -7.47 -3.73 0.57
C GLY A 210 -5.96 -3.72 0.81
N VAL A 211 -5.26 -4.71 0.26
CA VAL A 211 -3.80 -4.70 0.22
C VAL A 211 -3.37 -3.47 -0.58
N THR A 212 -2.59 -2.59 0.02
CA THR A 212 -2.15 -1.35 -0.65
C THR A 212 -1.15 -1.63 -1.77
N ALA A 213 -1.06 -0.73 -2.76
CA ALA A 213 -0.09 -0.85 -3.84
C ALA A 213 1.35 -0.95 -3.32
N MET A 214 1.70 -0.20 -2.27
CA MET A 214 3.04 -0.26 -1.69
C MET A 214 3.33 -1.64 -1.08
N SER A 215 2.34 -2.25 -0.38
CA SER A 215 2.49 -3.59 0.18
C SER A 215 2.66 -4.65 -0.92
N GLY A 216 1.86 -4.58 -1.98
CA GLY A 216 2.04 -5.43 -3.16
C GLY A 216 3.42 -5.29 -3.78
N CYS A 217 3.92 -4.07 -3.91
CA CYS A 217 5.21 -3.80 -4.55
C CYS A 217 6.42 -4.28 -3.73
N TRP A 218 6.46 -4.09 -2.40
CA TRP A 218 7.58 -4.64 -1.62
C TRP A 218 7.53 -6.16 -1.50
N SER A 219 6.33 -6.75 -1.52
CA SER A 219 6.17 -8.21 -1.60
C SER A 219 6.66 -8.75 -2.95
N ALA A 220 6.33 -8.10 -4.05
CA ALA A 220 6.83 -8.43 -5.38
C ALA A 220 8.36 -8.30 -5.46
N ALA A 221 8.93 -7.29 -4.80
CA ALA A 221 10.38 -7.12 -4.69
C ALA A 221 11.05 -8.14 -3.78
N GLY A 222 10.30 -8.89 -2.98
CA GLY A 222 10.83 -9.84 -2.02
C GLY A 222 11.69 -9.19 -0.94
N LEU A 223 11.43 -7.91 -0.62
CA LEU A 223 12.28 -7.12 0.27
C LEU A 223 11.53 -6.69 1.53
N PRO A 224 12.11 -6.93 2.71
CA PRO A 224 11.65 -6.25 3.92
C PRO A 224 11.82 -4.74 3.74
N ILE A 225 10.82 -3.97 4.14
CA ILE A 225 10.88 -2.51 3.99
C ILE A 225 11.29 -1.82 5.30
N VAL A 226 10.82 -2.33 6.43
CA VAL A 226 11.08 -1.80 7.77
C VAL A 226 11.21 -2.94 8.78
N GLN A 227 11.96 -2.70 9.85
CA GLN A 227 12.04 -3.60 11.00
C GLN A 227 12.23 -2.81 12.31
N GLY A 228 11.92 -3.44 13.44
CA GLY A 228 12.14 -2.86 14.78
C GLY A 228 11.54 -1.46 14.90
N ASP A 229 12.37 -0.49 15.17
CA ASP A 229 11.98 0.91 15.38
C ASP A 229 12.13 1.78 14.12
N ASP A 230 12.27 1.18 12.93
CA ASP A 230 12.34 1.93 11.67
C ASP A 230 11.06 2.74 11.44
N VAL A 231 11.24 3.96 10.97
CA VAL A 231 10.13 4.83 10.54
C VAL A 231 9.91 4.65 9.04
N LEU A 232 8.68 4.35 8.63
CA LEU A 232 8.30 4.29 7.21
C LEU A 232 7.75 5.64 6.75
N THR A 233 8.41 6.25 5.79
CA THR A 233 7.92 7.48 5.16
C THR A 233 7.28 7.19 3.80
N VAL A 234 6.06 7.71 3.56
CA VAL A 234 5.36 7.62 2.28
C VAL A 234 5.29 9.00 1.64
N LEU A 235 5.91 9.17 0.48
CA LEU A 235 5.99 10.45 -0.24
C LEU A 235 5.20 10.40 -1.55
N PRO A 236 4.31 11.35 -1.82
CA PRO A 236 3.81 11.54 -3.18
C PRO A 236 4.89 12.22 -4.05
N GLY A 237 5.22 11.62 -5.19
CA GLY A 237 6.18 12.18 -6.16
C GLY A 237 5.76 13.53 -6.74
N THR A 238 4.53 13.98 -6.45
CA THR A 238 4.02 15.30 -6.83
C THR A 238 4.55 16.44 -5.98
N LEU A 239 5.17 16.16 -4.82
CA LEU A 239 5.85 17.19 -4.01
C LEU A 239 6.91 17.91 -4.84
N ASP A 240 7.23 19.13 -4.47
CA ASP A 240 8.37 19.86 -5.06
C ASP A 240 9.71 19.15 -4.77
N GLN A 241 10.71 19.49 -5.57
CA GLN A 241 12.00 18.78 -5.49
C GLN A 241 12.70 19.02 -4.15
N GLU A 242 12.66 20.22 -3.62
CA GLU A 242 13.32 20.58 -2.36
C GLU A 242 12.71 19.80 -1.20
N THR A 243 11.39 19.74 -1.10
CA THR A 243 10.68 18.94 -0.10
C THR A 243 11.04 17.45 -0.22
N LEU A 244 11.12 16.90 -1.44
CA LEU A 244 11.53 15.51 -1.64
C LEU A 244 12.95 15.28 -1.12
N ILE A 245 13.91 16.15 -1.43
CA ILE A 245 15.30 16.06 -0.97
C ILE A 245 15.35 16.08 0.55
N GLN A 246 14.71 17.06 1.19
CA GLN A 246 14.69 17.20 2.65
C GLN A 246 14.13 15.95 3.33
N ARG A 247 13.06 15.35 2.81
CA ARG A 247 12.47 14.13 3.35
C ARG A 247 13.38 12.91 3.16
N LEU A 248 13.99 12.77 2.00
CA LEU A 248 14.89 11.66 1.69
C LEU A 248 16.19 11.71 2.50
N GLN A 249 16.65 12.90 2.88
CA GLN A 249 17.81 13.10 3.74
C GLN A 249 17.63 12.62 5.20
N GLN A 250 16.39 12.38 5.65
CA GLN A 250 16.12 11.75 6.94
C GLN A 250 16.64 10.31 7.01
N ASN A 251 17.02 9.74 5.89
CA ASN A 251 17.55 8.37 5.76
C ASN A 251 16.61 7.28 6.25
N GLU A 252 15.31 7.53 6.21
CA GLU A 252 14.26 6.56 6.55
C GLU A 252 13.92 5.68 5.34
N PRO A 253 13.52 4.41 5.56
CA PRO A 253 12.82 3.64 4.54
C PRO A 253 11.66 4.44 3.96
N THR A 254 11.61 4.52 2.63
CA THR A 254 10.67 5.43 1.97
C THR A 254 9.98 4.75 0.80
N VAL A 255 8.67 4.98 0.68
CA VAL A 255 7.89 4.61 -0.51
C VAL A 255 7.49 5.88 -1.25
N ILE A 256 7.88 6.02 -2.52
CA ILE A 256 7.50 7.17 -3.34
C ILE A 256 6.44 6.73 -4.34
N MET A 257 5.26 7.30 -4.21
CA MET A 257 4.09 7.02 -5.05
C MET A 257 3.82 8.16 -6.04
N LYS A 258 2.85 7.97 -6.95
CA LYS A 258 2.43 8.98 -7.95
C LYS A 258 3.58 9.45 -8.82
N LEU A 259 4.39 8.50 -9.31
CA LEU A 259 5.54 8.77 -10.15
C LEU A 259 5.09 9.40 -11.48
N GLY A 260 4.56 8.65 -12.42
CA GLY A 260 4.16 9.13 -13.74
C GLY A 260 5.17 10.13 -14.31
N ARG A 261 4.71 11.31 -14.71
CA ARG A 261 5.55 12.41 -15.20
C ARG A 261 6.52 13.01 -14.16
N ASN A 262 6.41 12.61 -12.89
CA ASN A 262 7.27 13.11 -11.82
C ASN A 262 8.56 12.29 -11.65
N LEU A 263 8.72 11.15 -12.33
CA LEU A 263 9.89 10.29 -12.19
C LEU A 263 11.21 11.04 -12.39
N PRO A 264 11.38 11.93 -13.39
CA PRO A 264 12.62 12.70 -13.56
C PRO A 264 12.98 13.55 -12.33
N LYS A 265 11.98 14.20 -11.73
CA LYS A 265 12.15 14.99 -10.51
C LYS A 265 12.49 14.13 -9.31
N VAL A 266 11.79 13.00 -9.13
CA VAL A 266 12.06 12.02 -8.06
C VAL A 266 13.47 11.46 -8.18
N ARG A 267 13.91 11.10 -9.39
CA ARG A 267 15.27 10.62 -9.63
C ARG A 267 16.32 11.66 -9.23
N ARG A 268 16.15 12.94 -9.62
CA ARG A 268 17.05 14.02 -9.19
C ARG A 268 17.10 14.16 -7.67
N ALA A 269 15.95 14.13 -7.00
CA ALA A 269 15.90 14.20 -5.55
C ALA A 269 16.63 13.03 -4.88
N LEU A 270 16.52 11.83 -5.43
CA LEU A 270 17.25 10.64 -4.94
C LEU A 270 18.77 10.75 -5.17
N ILE A 271 19.22 11.34 -6.29
CA ILE A 271 20.64 11.60 -6.55
C ILE A 271 21.17 12.62 -5.53
N GLU A 272 20.49 13.77 -5.39
CA GLU A 272 20.92 14.86 -4.52
C GLU A 272 20.89 14.49 -3.03
N SER A 273 19.99 13.60 -2.62
CA SER A 273 19.93 13.06 -1.25
C SER A 273 20.87 11.88 -1.01
N GLY A 274 21.60 11.38 -2.02
CA GLY A 274 22.47 10.21 -1.92
C GLY A 274 21.73 8.87 -1.76
N ARG A 275 20.44 8.81 -2.13
CA ARG A 275 19.59 7.63 -1.92
C ARG A 275 19.31 6.82 -3.19
N LEU A 276 19.89 7.20 -4.35
CA LEU A 276 19.60 6.55 -5.63
C LEU A 276 19.95 5.06 -5.64
N GLU A 277 21.13 4.70 -5.09
CA GLU A 277 21.63 3.32 -5.07
C GLU A 277 20.78 2.37 -4.19
N GLN A 278 19.95 2.94 -3.31
CA GLN A 278 19.05 2.21 -2.44
C GLN A 278 17.63 2.11 -3.01
N ALA A 279 17.41 2.73 -4.16
CA ALA A 279 16.10 2.87 -4.77
C ALA A 279 15.80 1.72 -5.74
N ILE A 280 14.61 1.13 -5.59
CA ILE A 280 14.09 0.06 -6.43
C ILE A 280 12.83 0.59 -7.11
N TYR A 281 12.81 0.51 -8.44
CA TYR A 281 11.65 0.83 -9.25
C TYR A 281 10.77 -0.39 -9.40
N VAL A 282 9.49 -0.25 -9.09
CA VAL A 282 8.47 -1.29 -9.28
C VAL A 282 7.34 -0.72 -10.12
N GLU A 283 7.06 -1.39 -11.22
CA GLU A 283 5.98 -1.07 -12.14
C GLU A 283 4.98 -2.21 -12.15
N ARG A 284 3.70 -1.89 -11.92
CA ARG A 284 2.59 -2.85 -11.90
C ARG A 284 2.83 -4.05 -10.99
N GLY A 285 3.39 -3.80 -9.80
CA GLY A 285 3.66 -4.84 -8.81
C GLY A 285 2.44 -5.71 -8.56
N THR A 286 2.65 -7.05 -8.55
CA THR A 286 1.65 -8.12 -8.47
C THR A 286 0.81 -8.36 -9.73
N MET A 287 0.93 -7.53 -10.77
CA MET A 287 0.21 -7.74 -12.03
C MET A 287 1.01 -8.63 -12.97
N HIS A 288 0.33 -9.26 -13.95
CA HIS A 288 0.96 -10.17 -14.93
C HIS A 288 2.09 -9.52 -15.77
N ASN A 289 2.11 -8.20 -15.86
CA ASN A 289 3.10 -7.41 -16.59
C ASN A 289 3.98 -6.57 -15.65
N GLU A 290 4.24 -7.11 -14.46
CA GLU A 290 5.14 -6.55 -13.47
C GLU A 290 6.54 -6.34 -14.02
N ARG A 291 7.17 -5.22 -13.65
CA ARG A 291 8.58 -4.96 -13.89
C ARG A 291 9.22 -4.44 -12.62
N LEU A 292 10.38 -4.98 -12.30
CA LEU A 292 11.14 -4.63 -11.11
C LEU A 292 12.62 -4.51 -11.48
N MET A 293 13.27 -3.44 -11.02
CA MET A 293 14.70 -3.22 -11.25
C MET A 293 15.27 -2.20 -10.25
N PRO A 294 16.58 -2.21 -9.97
CA PRO A 294 17.24 -1.08 -9.35
C PRO A 294 16.98 0.19 -10.16
N LEU A 295 16.66 1.30 -9.48
CA LEU A 295 16.34 2.55 -10.19
C LEU A 295 17.53 3.11 -10.99
N PRO A 296 18.82 2.93 -10.57
CA PRO A 296 19.97 3.29 -11.42
C PRO A 296 19.99 2.61 -12.79
N GLU A 297 19.49 1.38 -12.90
CA GLU A 297 19.47 0.60 -14.15
C GLU A 297 18.33 1.03 -15.11
N LYS A 298 17.35 1.79 -14.62
CA LYS A 298 16.28 2.31 -15.46
C LYS A 298 16.79 3.48 -16.30
N THR A 299 16.95 3.26 -17.59
CA THR A 299 17.60 4.19 -18.53
C THR A 299 16.70 5.32 -19.01
N ASP A 300 15.37 5.17 -18.91
CA ASP A 300 14.40 6.20 -19.30
C ASP A 300 13.69 6.78 -18.08
N ASP A 301 13.11 7.96 -18.25
CA ASP A 301 12.36 8.68 -17.21
C ASP A 301 10.85 8.57 -17.37
N SER A 302 10.36 7.59 -18.13
CA SER A 302 8.93 7.29 -18.23
C SER A 302 8.47 6.38 -17.09
N ALA A 303 7.28 6.61 -16.57
CA ALA A 303 6.65 5.70 -15.63
C ALA A 303 5.14 5.66 -15.90
N PRO A 304 4.51 4.47 -15.90
CA PRO A 304 3.06 4.37 -15.96
C PRO A 304 2.43 4.85 -14.65
N TYR A 305 1.10 4.92 -14.66
CA TYR A 305 0.34 5.29 -13.46
C TYR A 305 0.64 4.35 -12.28
N PHE A 306 0.72 3.04 -12.52
CA PHE A 306 1.07 2.05 -11.51
C PHE A 306 2.58 1.84 -11.44
N ALA A 307 3.27 2.82 -10.90
CA ALA A 307 4.68 2.71 -10.60
C ALA A 307 5.00 3.38 -9.26
N ILE A 308 5.89 2.77 -8.51
CA ILE A 308 6.40 3.31 -7.24
C ILE A 308 7.92 3.13 -7.17
N VAL A 309 8.57 3.89 -6.32
CA VAL A 309 9.95 3.67 -5.92
C VAL A 309 9.97 3.28 -4.45
N LEU A 310 10.65 2.17 -4.15
CA LEU A 310 10.97 1.72 -2.81
C LEU A 310 12.40 2.14 -2.49
N VAL A 311 12.63 2.83 -1.39
CA VAL A 311 13.96 3.19 -0.89
C VAL A 311 14.16 2.50 0.45
N THR A 312 15.13 1.60 0.50
CA THR A 312 15.35 0.75 1.67
C THR A 312 16.71 1.04 2.31
N ASN A 313 16.89 0.69 3.58
CA ASN A 313 18.17 0.90 4.28
C ASN A 313 19.18 -0.25 4.03
N ARG A 314 18.84 -1.28 3.28
CA ARG A 314 19.70 -2.45 2.98
C ARG A 314 20.38 -3.09 4.21
N TRP A 315 19.78 -2.96 5.37
CA TRP A 315 20.32 -3.50 6.63
C TRP A 315 20.50 -5.02 6.63
N TRP A 316 19.89 -5.75 5.69
CA TRP A 316 20.07 -7.20 5.48
C TRP A 316 21.31 -7.56 4.64
N GLN A 317 22.09 -6.57 4.18
CA GLN A 317 23.29 -6.79 3.38
C GLN A 317 24.57 -6.66 4.22
N THR A 318 24.46 -6.35 5.48
CA THR A 318 25.54 -6.34 6.48
C THR A 318 25.54 -7.69 7.24
#